data_122b1b1a829fc97988230fb5294e8188
#
_entry.id   122b1b1a829fc97988230fb5294e8188
#
_cell.length_a   1.000
_cell.length_b   1.000
_cell.length_c   1.000
_cell.angle_alpha   90.00
_cell.angle_beta   90.00
_cell.angle_gamma   90.00
#
_symmetry.space_group_name_H-M   'P 1'
#
loop_
_entity.id
_entity.type
_entity.pdbx_description
1 polymer ?
#
loop_
_entity_poly.entity_id
_entity_poly.type
_entity_poly.pdbx_seq_one_letter_code
_entity_poly.pdbx_strand_id
1 'polypeptide(L)'
;MSDQPLFRIVDTGPLDKPALDEVSLPTAFSRRQALKFAAASLTLLVTRTGFAAAASGSVMGVRVWPSKDYTRVTLEYSDELKYTQLMVADPPRLVVDIEGVEFNSVLQSLPGKISEADPYIKLIRAGPNRPGVVRLVIELKSEIKPQIFTLKPIGEYGHRLVLDLYPSEPIDPLMAMLEESENSTEAAIERAAGKSPSRNDKPADKNKGDKLDIARLVTIVLDPGHGGEDPGAIGRRGTYEKTVTLSIAKRLKAKIDAQPNMRAVLTRDSDFFVPLGQRVQKARRVNADLFISVHADAFIKPTARGSSVFALSEGGASSTAARWLAQKENAADLIGGVNIGVKDPYLARTLLDLSQTATINDSLKVGKSVLGELGGINTLHKAEVEQAGFAVLKAPDIPSILIETAFISNPEEEAKLTDNEYQDQMADAILRGIRRYFAKNPPLAKSKIARLD
;
A
#
# COMPACT_ATOMS: atom_id res chain seq x y z
N MET A 1 -45.35 3.40 -45.13
CA MET A 1 -44.66 4.33 -45.93
C MET A 1 -43.23 4.39 -45.35
N SER A 2 -42.39 3.44 -45.60
CA SER A 2 -41.53 3.03 -46.79
C SER A 2 -40.67 4.18 -47.25
N ASP A 3 -39.41 4.10 -46.94
CA ASP A 3 -38.35 4.36 -47.88
C ASP A 3 -37.01 3.84 -47.34
N GLN A 4 -36.54 2.75 -47.97
CA GLN A 4 -35.15 2.30 -47.92
C GLN A 4 -34.47 2.73 -49.20
N PRO A 5 -33.21 3.14 -49.21
CA PRO A 5 -32.46 3.37 -50.42
C PRO A 5 -31.79 2.06 -50.92
N LEU A 6 -32.07 1.78 -52.21
CA LEU A 6 -31.49 0.71 -53.02
C LEU A 6 -29.97 0.84 -53.18
N PHE A 7 -29.28 -0.22 -52.92
CA PHE A 7 -27.88 -0.42 -53.36
C PHE A 7 -27.84 -0.75 -54.85
N ARG A 8 -27.15 0.09 -55.64
CA ARG A 8 -26.88 -0.09 -57.04
C ARG A 8 -25.64 -0.96 -57.20
N ILE A 9 -25.82 -2.14 -57.77
CA ILE A 9 -24.73 -3.02 -58.19
C ILE A 9 -24.12 -2.43 -59.48
N VAL A 10 -22.83 -2.11 -59.44
CA VAL A 10 -22.05 -1.72 -60.61
C VAL A 10 -21.40 -2.98 -61.16
N ASP A 11 -21.83 -3.33 -62.37
CA ASP A 11 -21.29 -4.44 -63.20
C ASP A 11 -19.90 -3.99 -63.72
N THR A 12 -18.84 -4.67 -63.32
CA THR A 12 -17.49 -4.50 -63.88
C THR A 12 -17.20 -5.64 -64.86
N GLY A 13 -17.19 -5.29 -66.13
CA GLY A 13 -16.81 -6.17 -67.22
C GLY A 13 -15.37 -6.74 -67.07
N PRO A 14 -15.02 -7.71 -67.93
CA PRO A 14 -13.82 -8.51 -67.74
C PRO A 14 -12.56 -7.68 -68.06
N LEU A 15 -11.58 -7.77 -67.13
CA LEU A 15 -10.24 -7.20 -67.26
C LEU A 15 -9.41 -8.07 -68.23
N ASP A 16 -8.93 -7.41 -69.27
CA ASP A 16 -7.94 -7.96 -70.24
C ASP A 16 -6.65 -8.35 -69.48
N LYS A 17 -6.16 -9.57 -69.79
CA LYS A 17 -4.87 -10.07 -69.33
C LYS A 17 -3.75 -9.44 -70.15
N PRO A 18 -2.72 -8.83 -69.60
CA PRO A 18 -1.53 -8.47 -70.36
C PRO A 18 -0.75 -9.73 -70.74
N ALA A 19 -0.30 -9.78 -72.01
CA ALA A 19 0.55 -10.82 -72.58
C ALA A 19 1.88 -10.87 -71.78
N LEU A 20 2.28 -12.08 -71.40
CA LEU A 20 3.61 -12.34 -70.85
C LEU A 20 4.61 -12.39 -72.01
N ASP A 21 5.46 -11.37 -72.09
CA ASP A 21 6.65 -11.45 -72.97
C ASP A 21 7.59 -12.51 -72.40
N GLU A 22 7.92 -13.46 -73.27
CA GLU A 22 8.93 -14.49 -73.01
C GLU A 22 10.30 -13.84 -72.79
N VAL A 23 10.76 -13.83 -71.56
CA VAL A 23 12.15 -13.45 -71.21
C VAL A 23 13.04 -14.64 -71.56
N SER A 24 13.72 -14.54 -72.70
CA SER A 24 14.76 -15.51 -73.12
C SER A 24 15.94 -15.46 -72.16
N LEU A 25 16.15 -16.57 -71.45
CA LEU A 25 17.32 -16.71 -70.53
C LEU A 25 18.61 -16.87 -71.44
N PRO A 26 19.66 -16.11 -71.11
CA PRO A 26 20.93 -16.27 -71.82
C PRO A 26 21.60 -17.58 -71.40
N THR A 27 21.74 -18.51 -72.40
CA THR A 27 22.49 -19.72 -72.23
C THR A 27 23.99 -19.47 -72.32
N ALA A 28 24.65 -19.68 -71.19
CA ALA A 28 26.10 -19.81 -70.93
C ALA A 28 26.72 -18.71 -70.06
N PHE A 29 26.67 -18.93 -68.75
CA PHE A 29 27.55 -18.23 -67.82
C PHE A 29 28.99 -18.79 -67.96
N SER A 30 29.94 -17.92 -68.27
CA SER A 30 31.33 -18.34 -68.27
C SER A 30 31.80 -18.57 -66.77
N ARG A 31 32.71 -19.54 -66.60
CA ARG A 31 33.28 -19.89 -65.33
C ARG A 31 33.79 -18.65 -64.53
N ARG A 32 34.25 -17.63 -65.25
CA ARG A 32 34.72 -16.35 -64.71
C ARG A 32 33.56 -15.48 -64.18
N GLN A 33 32.39 -15.54 -64.78
CA GLN A 33 31.21 -14.80 -64.28
C GLN A 33 30.60 -15.51 -63.06
N ALA A 34 30.57 -16.86 -63.07
CA ALA A 34 30.16 -17.62 -61.91
C ALA A 34 31.00 -17.36 -60.65
N LEU A 35 32.33 -17.21 -60.81
CA LEU A 35 33.25 -16.87 -59.74
C LEU A 35 33.06 -15.43 -59.24
N LYS A 36 32.73 -14.49 -60.13
CA LYS A 36 32.41 -13.10 -59.70
C LYS A 36 31.05 -13.02 -58.99
N PHE A 37 30.05 -13.80 -59.40
CA PHE A 37 28.80 -13.86 -58.66
C PHE A 37 28.93 -14.61 -57.34
N ALA A 38 29.72 -15.67 -57.25
CA ALA A 38 30.03 -16.34 -55.98
C ALA A 38 30.78 -15.45 -55.01
N ALA A 39 31.76 -14.65 -55.48
CA ALA A 39 32.46 -13.67 -54.65
C ALA A 39 31.55 -12.53 -54.20
N ALA A 40 30.64 -12.02 -55.05
CA ALA A 40 29.68 -11.02 -54.70
C ALA A 40 28.64 -11.54 -53.69
N SER A 41 28.19 -12.80 -53.85
CA SER A 41 27.27 -13.47 -52.94
C SER A 41 27.92 -13.75 -51.55
N LEU A 42 29.23 -14.09 -51.56
CA LEU A 42 29.94 -14.30 -50.30
C LEU A 42 30.20 -12.97 -49.56
N THR A 43 30.32 -11.84 -50.28
CA THR A 43 30.46 -10.52 -49.68
C THR A 43 29.12 -10.02 -49.15
N LEU A 44 27.98 -10.43 -49.68
CA LEU A 44 26.66 -10.11 -49.14
C LEU A 44 26.29 -10.96 -47.90
N LEU A 45 26.88 -12.14 -47.75
CA LEU A 45 26.69 -12.99 -46.55
C LEU A 45 27.52 -12.56 -45.35
N VAL A 46 28.47 -11.64 -45.53
CA VAL A 46 29.18 -10.94 -44.45
C VAL A 46 28.57 -9.55 -44.18
N THR A 47 27.35 -9.27 -44.60
CA THR A 47 26.61 -8.18 -44.00
C THR A 47 26.31 -8.59 -42.57
N ARG A 48 27.14 -8.07 -41.69
CA ARG A 48 26.83 -7.79 -40.30
C ARG A 48 25.42 -8.24 -39.95
N THR A 49 25.29 -9.38 -39.28
CA THR A 49 24.29 -9.51 -38.28
C THR A 49 24.60 -8.36 -37.30
N GLY A 50 24.11 -7.15 -37.62
CA GLY A 50 23.91 -6.15 -36.64
C GLY A 50 23.02 -6.85 -35.66
N PHE A 51 23.57 -7.30 -34.53
CA PHE A 51 22.76 -7.40 -33.33
C PHE A 51 22.10 -6.03 -33.27
N ALA A 52 20.82 -5.96 -33.63
CA ALA A 52 19.99 -4.86 -33.19
C ALA A 52 20.27 -4.85 -31.68
N ALA A 53 21.05 -3.90 -31.22
CA ALA A 53 21.15 -3.64 -29.81
C ALA A 53 19.70 -3.46 -29.39
N ALA A 54 19.14 -4.49 -28.76
CA ALA A 54 17.81 -4.38 -28.18
C ALA A 54 17.89 -3.07 -27.41
N ALA A 55 16.97 -2.14 -27.72
CA ALA A 55 16.97 -0.84 -27.08
C ALA A 55 17.06 -1.12 -25.59
N SER A 56 18.25 -0.85 -25.01
CA SER A 56 18.47 -1.11 -23.60
C SER A 56 17.70 -0.05 -22.86
N GLY A 57 16.68 -0.49 -22.16
CA GLY A 57 15.90 0.41 -21.34
C GLY A 57 16.73 0.93 -20.17
N SER A 58 16.29 2.01 -19.57
CA SER A 58 17.01 2.72 -18.50
C SER A 58 16.25 2.61 -17.19
N VAL A 59 16.95 2.33 -16.09
CA VAL A 59 16.42 2.50 -14.74
C VAL A 59 16.31 3.99 -14.45
N MET A 60 15.07 4.46 -14.23
CA MET A 60 14.77 5.87 -14.03
C MET A 60 14.82 6.27 -12.54
N GLY A 61 14.51 5.34 -11.65
CA GLY A 61 14.47 5.60 -10.23
C GLY A 61 14.60 4.33 -9.39
N VAL A 62 15.09 4.52 -8.17
CA VAL A 62 15.12 3.48 -7.13
C VAL A 62 14.62 4.08 -5.84
N ARG A 63 13.68 3.37 -5.22
CA ARG A 63 13.10 3.71 -3.92
C ARG A 63 13.24 2.53 -2.97
N VAL A 64 13.50 2.82 -1.69
CA VAL A 64 13.63 1.81 -0.64
C VAL A 64 12.74 2.23 0.53
N TRP A 65 11.91 1.32 0.99
CA TRP A 65 10.94 1.53 2.05
C TRP A 65 11.17 0.48 3.15
N PRO A 66 12.02 0.80 4.15
CA PRO A 66 12.28 -0.11 5.26
C PRO A 66 11.13 -0.08 6.28
N SER A 67 10.73 -1.25 6.76
CA SER A 67 9.83 -1.40 7.90
C SER A 67 10.13 -2.68 8.66
N LYS A 68 9.59 -2.82 9.87
CA LYS A 68 9.69 -4.05 10.65
C LYS A 68 8.97 -5.22 9.98
N ASP A 69 7.90 -4.96 9.22
CA ASP A 69 7.10 -5.98 8.56
C ASP A 69 7.82 -6.56 7.32
N TYR A 70 8.49 -5.69 6.54
CA TYR A 70 9.28 -6.04 5.35
C TYR A 70 10.03 -4.82 4.85
N THR A 71 11.10 -5.01 4.07
CA THR A 71 11.70 -3.93 3.30
C THR A 71 11.33 -4.10 1.84
N ARG A 72 10.81 -3.01 1.23
CA ARG A 72 10.53 -2.95 -0.21
C ARG A 72 11.63 -2.19 -0.94
N VAL A 73 12.13 -2.77 -2.02
CA VAL A 73 12.99 -2.09 -3.00
C VAL A 73 12.24 -2.04 -4.32
N THR A 74 12.05 -0.85 -4.86
CA THR A 74 11.37 -0.63 -6.15
C THR A 74 12.34 -0.01 -7.14
N LEU A 75 12.48 -0.64 -8.31
CA LEU A 75 13.20 -0.08 -9.47
C LEU A 75 12.15 0.34 -10.49
N GLU A 76 12.18 1.61 -10.87
CA GLU A 76 11.34 2.14 -11.94
C GLU A 76 12.10 2.13 -13.25
N TYR A 77 11.43 1.70 -14.31
CA TYR A 77 12.05 1.40 -15.57
C TYR A 77 11.21 1.85 -16.76
N SER A 78 11.87 2.13 -17.88
CA SER A 78 11.22 2.65 -19.07
C SER A 78 10.38 1.63 -19.85
N ASP A 79 10.63 0.32 -19.66
CA ASP A 79 10.02 -0.76 -20.43
C ASP A 79 9.71 -1.98 -19.54
N GLU A 80 9.18 -3.07 -20.07
CA GLU A 80 8.91 -4.30 -19.32
C GLU A 80 10.23 -5.00 -18.92
N LEU A 81 10.40 -5.29 -17.62
CA LEU A 81 11.60 -5.93 -17.08
C LEU A 81 11.48 -7.45 -17.06
N LYS A 82 12.57 -8.11 -17.51
CA LYS A 82 12.80 -9.53 -17.26
C LYS A 82 13.88 -9.71 -16.22
N TYR A 83 13.67 -10.62 -15.29
CA TYR A 83 14.61 -10.87 -14.21
C TYR A 83 14.70 -12.35 -13.87
N THR A 84 15.82 -12.73 -13.26
CA THR A 84 16.00 -14.01 -12.59
C THR A 84 16.53 -13.77 -11.18
N GLN A 85 16.21 -14.65 -10.24
CA GLN A 85 16.64 -14.51 -8.86
C GLN A 85 17.30 -15.78 -8.33
N LEU A 86 18.25 -15.60 -7.39
CA LEU A 86 18.94 -16.67 -6.70
C LEU A 86 19.19 -16.27 -5.24
N MET A 87 18.85 -17.15 -4.30
CA MET A 87 19.28 -17.01 -2.91
C MET A 87 20.58 -17.73 -2.68
N VAL A 88 21.54 -17.06 -2.03
CA VAL A 88 22.82 -17.62 -1.59
C VAL A 88 22.82 -17.65 -0.08
N ALA A 89 23.12 -18.81 0.51
CA ALA A 89 22.94 -19.04 1.94
C ALA A 89 24.10 -18.50 2.79
N ASP A 90 25.34 -18.59 2.31
CA ASP A 90 26.53 -18.23 3.09
C ASP A 90 27.50 -17.34 2.30
N PRO A 91 27.69 -16.08 2.70
CA PRO A 91 26.80 -15.31 3.56
C PRO A 91 25.42 -15.06 2.89
N PRO A 92 24.35 -14.83 3.68
CA PRO A 92 23.00 -14.72 3.12
C PRO A 92 22.89 -13.53 2.16
N ARG A 93 22.53 -13.81 0.91
CA ARG A 93 22.40 -12.81 -0.16
C ARG A 93 21.27 -13.18 -1.11
N LEU A 94 20.55 -12.16 -1.54
CA LEU A 94 19.65 -12.25 -2.68
C LEU A 94 20.35 -11.66 -3.90
N VAL A 95 20.45 -12.44 -4.96
CA VAL A 95 21.01 -12.02 -6.25
C VAL A 95 19.88 -11.92 -7.25
N VAL A 96 19.78 -10.78 -7.95
CA VAL A 96 18.78 -10.54 -8.98
C VAL A 96 19.49 -10.07 -10.25
N ASP A 97 19.35 -10.84 -11.33
CA ASP A 97 19.82 -10.46 -12.65
C ASP A 97 18.67 -9.83 -13.44
N ILE A 98 18.89 -8.63 -13.94
CA ILE A 98 17.90 -7.85 -14.69
C ILE A 98 18.39 -7.75 -16.13
N GLU A 99 17.57 -8.22 -17.08
CA GLU A 99 17.90 -8.26 -18.50
C GLU A 99 17.42 -7.00 -19.24
N GLY A 100 18.14 -6.60 -20.30
CA GLY A 100 17.80 -5.44 -21.12
C GLY A 100 18.07 -4.09 -20.47
N VAL A 101 18.92 -4.04 -19.42
CA VAL A 101 19.21 -2.85 -18.61
C VAL A 101 20.65 -2.39 -18.81
N GLU A 102 20.84 -1.08 -18.97
CA GLU A 102 22.16 -0.46 -18.87
C GLU A 102 22.47 -0.06 -17.43
N PHE A 103 23.73 -0.32 -17.04
CA PHE A 103 24.23 0.13 -15.73
C PHE A 103 24.46 1.65 -15.76
N ASN A 104 23.66 2.38 -14.98
CA ASN A 104 23.66 3.84 -14.96
C ASN A 104 23.90 4.41 -13.56
N SER A 105 23.92 5.75 -13.44
CA SER A 105 24.18 6.45 -12.17
C SER A 105 23.10 6.18 -11.11
N VAL A 106 21.85 5.88 -11.51
CA VAL A 106 20.76 5.52 -10.59
C VAL A 106 21.09 4.22 -9.87
N LEU A 107 21.53 3.19 -10.63
CA LEU A 107 21.93 1.91 -10.05
C LEU A 107 23.23 2.03 -9.23
N GLN A 108 24.14 2.93 -9.60
CA GLN A 108 25.35 3.21 -8.81
C GLN A 108 25.03 3.84 -7.45
N SER A 109 23.90 4.56 -7.34
CA SER A 109 23.47 5.21 -6.10
C SER A 109 22.84 4.27 -5.08
N LEU A 110 22.56 3.01 -5.44
CA LEU A 110 21.88 2.02 -4.59
C LEU A 110 22.48 1.85 -3.19
N PRO A 111 23.81 1.74 -3.01
CA PRO A 111 24.38 1.59 -1.67
C PRO A 111 23.99 2.72 -0.72
N GLY A 112 23.92 3.95 -1.23
CA GLY A 112 23.54 5.12 -0.44
C GLY A 112 22.04 5.24 -0.13
N LYS A 113 21.20 4.35 -0.68
CA LYS A 113 19.77 4.33 -0.40
C LYS A 113 19.39 3.46 0.80
N ILE A 114 20.32 2.63 1.27
CA ILE A 114 20.07 1.71 2.39
C ILE A 114 20.42 2.43 3.69
N SER A 115 19.44 2.48 4.59
CA SER A 115 19.63 2.98 5.95
C SER A 115 20.35 1.92 6.80
N GLU A 116 21.24 2.33 7.68
CA GLU A 116 21.82 1.43 8.70
C GLU A 116 20.75 0.80 9.60
N ALA A 117 19.62 1.51 9.79
CA ALA A 117 18.47 1.05 10.55
C ALA A 117 17.56 0.09 9.79
N ASP A 118 17.84 -0.22 8.50
CA ASP A 118 17.04 -1.21 7.75
C ASP A 118 17.14 -2.57 8.46
N PRO A 119 16.02 -3.24 8.77
CA PRO A 119 16.07 -4.48 9.56
C PRO A 119 16.58 -5.70 8.77
N TYR A 120 16.49 -5.70 7.44
CA TYR A 120 16.76 -6.87 6.60
C TYR A 120 17.93 -6.69 5.67
N ILE A 121 18.17 -5.47 5.17
CA ILE A 121 19.22 -5.20 4.19
C ILE A 121 20.43 -4.64 4.90
N LYS A 122 21.60 -5.30 4.68
CA LYS A 122 22.89 -4.80 5.11
C LYS A 122 23.49 -3.86 4.05
N LEU A 123 23.41 -4.26 2.78
CA LEU A 123 23.98 -3.53 1.66
C LEU A 123 23.34 -3.98 0.35
N ILE A 124 23.15 -3.07 -0.60
CA ILE A 124 22.81 -3.39 -1.99
C ILE A 124 23.93 -2.90 -2.89
N ARG A 125 24.33 -3.74 -3.83
CA ARG A 125 25.28 -3.39 -4.90
C ARG A 125 24.69 -3.77 -6.25
N ALA A 126 24.98 -2.95 -7.25
CA ALA A 126 24.66 -3.24 -8.64
C ALA A 126 25.91 -3.19 -9.49
N GLY A 127 25.95 -4.00 -10.53
CA GLY A 127 27.05 -3.99 -11.49
C GLY A 127 26.72 -4.76 -12.78
N PRO A 128 27.44 -4.51 -13.87
CA PRO A 128 27.29 -5.31 -15.09
C PRO A 128 27.75 -6.75 -14.83
N ASN A 129 26.92 -7.72 -15.23
CA ASN A 129 27.23 -9.16 -15.11
C ASN A 129 27.65 -9.75 -16.46
N ARG A 130 26.84 -9.52 -17.47
CA ARG A 130 27.08 -9.92 -18.88
C ARG A 130 26.44 -8.85 -19.80
N PRO A 131 26.76 -8.82 -21.09
CA PRO A 131 26.19 -7.84 -22.00
C PRO A 131 24.67 -7.79 -21.90
N GLY A 132 24.12 -6.59 -21.62
CA GLY A 132 22.68 -6.37 -21.45
C GLY A 132 22.07 -6.91 -20.16
N VAL A 133 22.87 -7.32 -19.16
CA VAL A 133 22.39 -7.81 -17.86
C VAL A 133 23.09 -7.09 -16.72
N VAL A 134 22.33 -6.47 -15.86
CA VAL A 134 22.80 -5.90 -14.60
C VAL A 134 22.45 -6.84 -13.46
N ARG A 135 23.42 -7.13 -12.60
CA ARG A 135 23.27 -7.93 -11.39
C ARG A 135 23.13 -7.02 -10.19
N LEU A 136 22.05 -7.23 -9.43
CA LEU A 136 21.90 -6.71 -8.09
C LEU A 136 22.31 -7.78 -7.09
N VAL A 137 23.10 -7.39 -6.09
CA VAL A 137 23.46 -8.23 -4.97
C VAL A 137 23.03 -7.54 -3.69
N ILE A 138 22.09 -8.16 -2.99
CA ILE A 138 21.52 -7.65 -1.73
C ILE A 138 22.10 -8.52 -0.61
N GLU A 139 23.00 -7.95 0.19
CA GLU A 139 23.52 -8.57 1.39
C GLU A 139 22.48 -8.43 2.50
N LEU A 140 22.17 -9.53 3.17
CA LEU A 140 21.09 -9.62 4.15
C LEU A 140 21.65 -9.62 5.57
N LYS A 141 20.88 -9.06 6.52
CA LYS A 141 21.13 -9.10 7.96
C LYS A 141 20.55 -10.36 8.61
N SER A 142 19.48 -10.91 8.03
CA SER A 142 18.76 -12.08 8.50
C SER A 142 18.21 -12.87 7.32
N GLU A 143 17.71 -14.08 7.59
CA GLU A 143 17.00 -14.87 6.59
C GLU A 143 15.68 -14.20 6.19
N ILE A 144 15.38 -14.23 4.90
CA ILE A 144 14.18 -13.61 4.33
C ILE A 144 13.46 -14.56 3.37
N LYS A 145 12.16 -14.27 3.15
CA LYS A 145 11.33 -14.81 2.06
C LYS A 145 11.11 -13.70 1.04
N PRO A 146 11.89 -13.63 -0.05
CA PRO A 146 11.72 -12.59 -1.04
C PRO A 146 10.48 -12.85 -1.89
N GLN A 147 9.73 -11.79 -2.17
CA GLN A 147 8.69 -11.76 -3.20
C GLN A 147 9.12 -10.74 -4.24
N ILE A 148 9.43 -11.22 -5.46
CA ILE A 148 9.84 -10.35 -6.55
C ILE A 148 8.78 -10.43 -7.66
N PHE A 149 8.35 -9.28 -8.15
CA PHE A 149 7.33 -9.20 -9.20
C PHE A 149 7.43 -7.88 -9.96
N THR A 150 6.84 -7.84 -11.15
CA THR A 150 6.77 -6.64 -11.98
C THR A 150 5.39 -6.01 -11.91
N LEU A 151 5.34 -4.69 -12.02
CA LEU A 151 4.13 -3.89 -12.11
C LEU A 151 4.10 -3.14 -13.43
N LYS A 152 2.93 -3.09 -14.04
CA LYS A 152 2.66 -2.28 -15.24
C LYS A 152 2.55 -0.80 -14.89
N PRO A 153 2.74 0.09 -15.85
CA PRO A 153 2.53 1.53 -15.66
C PRO A 153 1.12 1.82 -15.14
N ILE A 154 1.03 2.75 -14.17
CA ILE A 154 -0.22 3.27 -13.64
C ILE A 154 -0.04 4.71 -13.16
N GLY A 155 -0.93 5.62 -13.57
CA GLY A 155 -0.84 7.03 -13.22
C GLY A 155 0.48 7.64 -13.71
N GLU A 156 1.27 8.18 -12.79
CA GLU A 156 2.58 8.79 -13.07
C GLU A 156 3.74 7.76 -12.99
N TYR A 157 3.46 6.52 -12.58
CA TYR A 157 4.47 5.47 -12.42
C TYR A 157 4.68 4.68 -13.70
N GLY A 158 5.94 4.48 -14.09
CA GLY A 158 6.36 3.61 -15.19
C GLY A 158 6.27 2.12 -14.84
N HIS A 159 6.95 1.29 -15.62
CA HIS A 159 7.17 -0.11 -15.27
C HIS A 159 8.00 -0.20 -13.99
N ARG A 160 7.67 -1.13 -13.09
CA ARG A 160 8.37 -1.28 -11.81
C ARG A 160 8.73 -2.73 -11.57
N LEU A 161 9.98 -2.96 -11.14
CA LEU A 161 10.37 -4.21 -10.49
C LEU A 161 10.35 -3.98 -8.99
N VAL A 162 9.56 -4.78 -8.28
CA VAL A 162 9.38 -4.70 -6.83
C VAL A 162 10.02 -5.91 -6.19
N LEU A 163 10.82 -5.67 -5.18
CA LEU A 163 11.43 -6.68 -4.33
C LEU A 163 10.94 -6.46 -2.89
N ASP A 164 10.07 -7.32 -2.42
CA ASP A 164 9.57 -7.34 -1.04
C ASP A 164 10.33 -8.39 -0.24
N LEU A 165 11.06 -7.96 0.76
CA LEU A 165 11.91 -8.79 1.59
C LEU A 165 11.24 -9.00 2.95
N TYR A 166 10.45 -10.08 3.07
CA TYR A 166 9.78 -10.44 4.31
C TYR A 166 10.72 -11.25 5.22
N PRO A 167 10.62 -11.13 6.55
CA PRO A 167 11.32 -12.03 7.45
C PRO A 167 10.89 -13.48 7.19
N SER A 168 11.82 -14.43 7.34
CA SER A 168 11.53 -15.87 7.22
C SER A 168 10.54 -16.34 8.28
N GLU A 169 10.64 -15.80 9.49
CA GLU A 169 9.69 -15.96 10.58
C GLU A 169 8.87 -14.67 10.71
N PRO A 170 7.53 -14.74 10.54
CA PRO A 170 6.68 -13.58 10.74
C PRO A 170 6.80 -13.08 12.18
N ILE A 171 6.96 -11.76 12.35
CA ILE A 171 6.92 -11.15 13.68
C ILE A 171 5.53 -11.43 14.28
N ASP A 172 5.49 -12.14 15.42
CA ASP A 172 4.24 -12.33 16.14
C ASP A 172 3.77 -10.97 16.66
N PRO A 173 2.59 -10.49 16.24
CA PRO A 173 2.07 -9.21 16.69
C PRO A 173 1.89 -9.13 18.20
N LEU A 174 1.66 -10.27 18.85
CA LEU A 174 1.52 -10.34 20.29
C LEU A 174 2.87 -10.16 21.00
N MET A 175 3.94 -10.76 20.46
CA MET A 175 5.30 -10.56 20.97
C MET A 175 5.79 -9.14 20.74
N ALA A 176 5.53 -8.55 19.57
CA ALA A 176 5.85 -7.17 19.30
C ALA A 176 5.14 -6.20 20.27
N MET A 177 3.91 -6.51 20.66
CA MET A 177 3.17 -5.75 21.67
C MET A 177 3.74 -5.91 23.08
N LEU A 178 4.23 -7.10 23.45
CA LEU A 178 4.87 -7.33 24.73
C LEU A 178 6.17 -6.54 24.83
N GLU A 179 7.01 -6.58 23.79
CA GLU A 179 8.24 -5.79 23.72
C GLU A 179 7.97 -4.27 23.79
N GLU A 180 6.92 -3.77 23.12
CA GLU A 180 6.52 -2.38 23.18
C GLU A 180 6.01 -2.00 24.58
N SER A 181 5.32 -2.91 25.27
CA SER A 181 4.85 -2.76 26.64
C SER A 181 6.02 -2.78 27.65
N GLU A 182 6.99 -3.64 27.49
CA GLU A 182 8.18 -3.73 28.35
C GLU A 182 9.04 -2.48 28.19
N ASN A 183 9.33 -2.04 26.97
CA ASN A 183 10.07 -0.81 26.70
C ASN A 183 9.36 0.43 27.25
N SER A 184 8.01 0.49 27.21
CA SER A 184 7.23 1.58 27.80
C SER A 184 7.25 1.57 29.33
N THR A 185 7.29 0.38 29.91
CA THR A 185 7.36 0.18 31.37
C THR A 185 8.76 0.53 31.90
N GLU A 186 9.83 0.14 31.21
CA GLU A 186 11.20 0.52 31.55
C GLU A 186 11.40 2.04 31.47
N ALA A 187 10.89 2.68 30.39
CA ALA A 187 10.93 4.13 30.27
C ALA A 187 10.10 4.86 31.36
N ALA A 188 9.02 4.25 31.84
CA ALA A 188 8.21 4.78 32.96
C ALA A 188 8.91 4.59 34.31
N ILE A 189 9.59 3.46 34.51
CA ILE A 189 10.38 3.17 35.70
C ILE A 189 11.59 4.12 35.77
N GLU A 190 12.28 4.36 34.69
CA GLU A 190 13.42 5.28 34.60
C GLU A 190 13.01 6.73 34.90
N ARG A 191 11.83 7.16 34.43
CA ARG A 191 11.25 8.50 34.80
C ARG A 191 10.78 8.56 36.24
N ALA A 192 10.35 7.47 36.86
CA ALA A 192 9.94 7.38 38.23
C ALA A 192 11.13 7.34 39.21
N ALA A 193 12.24 6.70 38.81
CA ALA A 193 13.47 6.61 39.59
C ALA A 193 14.17 7.99 39.78
N GLY A 194 13.87 8.98 38.91
CA GLY A 194 14.38 10.36 39.01
C GLY A 194 13.64 11.27 40.02
N LYS A 195 12.58 10.80 40.68
CA LYS A 195 11.83 11.56 41.67
C LYS A 195 11.91 10.87 43.04
N SER A 196 12.76 11.39 43.93
CA SER A 196 12.81 10.96 45.34
C SER A 196 11.46 11.10 46.02
N PRO A 197 10.97 10.06 46.73
CA PRO A 197 9.70 10.18 47.44
C PRO A 197 9.85 10.95 48.72
N SER A 198 9.06 12.02 48.90
CA SER A 198 8.80 12.65 50.16
C SER A 198 7.99 11.72 51.06
N ARG A 199 8.59 11.31 52.18
CA ARG A 199 7.94 10.53 53.22
C ARG A 199 6.95 11.39 53.96
N ASN A 200 5.66 11.14 53.82
CA ASN A 200 4.62 11.29 54.86
C ASN A 200 3.27 10.87 54.24
N ASP A 201 2.84 9.66 54.54
CA ASP A 201 1.41 9.39 54.73
C ASP A 201 1.20 8.06 55.47
N LYS A 202 0.28 8.09 56.42
CA LYS A 202 -0.09 7.06 57.37
C LYS A 202 -0.85 5.90 56.70
N PRO A 203 -0.81 4.68 57.27
CA PRO A 203 -1.52 3.51 56.71
C PRO A 203 -3.03 3.63 56.95
N ALA A 204 -3.80 3.58 55.90
CA ALA A 204 -5.26 3.44 55.95
C ALA A 204 -5.66 1.97 55.75
N ASP A 205 -6.62 1.62 56.51
CA ASP A 205 -7.29 0.36 56.86
C ASP A 205 -7.57 -0.61 55.68
N LYS A 206 -7.24 -1.89 55.90
CA LYS A 206 -7.59 -3.03 55.07
C LYS A 206 -8.95 -3.56 55.54
N ASN A 207 -10.00 -3.45 54.69
CA ASN A 207 -11.00 -4.49 54.48
C ASN A 207 -12.17 -3.99 53.63
N LYS A 208 -12.09 -4.23 52.32
CA LYS A 208 -13.23 -4.57 51.49
C LYS A 208 -12.67 -5.32 50.29
N GLY A 209 -13.03 -6.59 50.15
CA GLY A 209 -12.70 -7.39 49.00
C GLY A 209 -13.33 -6.80 47.77
N ASP A 210 -12.60 -5.88 47.12
CA ASP A 210 -12.89 -5.47 45.76
C ASP A 210 -12.61 -6.67 44.85
N LYS A 211 -13.67 -7.24 44.36
CA LYS A 211 -13.59 -8.01 43.14
C LYS A 211 -12.89 -7.09 42.13
N LEU A 212 -11.66 -7.43 41.77
CA LEU A 212 -10.96 -6.86 40.62
C LEU A 212 -11.86 -7.14 39.41
N ASP A 213 -12.72 -6.19 39.09
CA ASP A 213 -13.37 -6.09 37.79
C ASP A 213 -12.21 -5.86 36.82
N ILE A 214 -11.64 -6.94 36.28
CA ILE A 214 -10.62 -6.87 35.24
C ILE A 214 -11.36 -6.36 34.02
N ALA A 215 -11.47 -5.03 33.94
CA ALA A 215 -12.01 -4.37 32.78
C ALA A 215 -11.12 -4.78 31.59
N ARG A 216 -11.70 -5.51 30.66
CA ARG A 216 -11.00 -5.98 29.47
C ARG A 216 -10.42 -4.78 28.73
N LEU A 217 -9.14 -4.87 28.35
CA LEU A 217 -8.46 -3.87 27.56
C LEU A 217 -9.12 -3.73 26.17
N VAL A 218 -9.59 -2.53 25.86
CA VAL A 218 -10.15 -2.18 24.55
C VAL A 218 -9.01 -1.97 23.56
N THR A 219 -8.98 -2.76 22.49
CA THR A 219 -7.95 -2.66 21.44
C THR A 219 -8.52 -1.94 20.22
N ILE A 220 -7.92 -0.81 19.85
CA ILE A 220 -8.31 0.00 18.71
C ILE A 220 -7.20 -0.07 17.66
N VAL A 221 -7.53 -0.47 16.43
CA VAL A 221 -6.57 -0.39 15.33
C VAL A 221 -6.78 0.91 14.59
N LEU A 222 -5.69 1.65 14.45
CA LEU A 222 -5.62 2.88 13.67
C LEU A 222 -4.87 2.57 12.38
N ASP A 223 -5.49 2.91 11.28
CA ASP A 223 -4.97 2.68 9.95
C ASP A 223 -4.66 4.02 9.27
N PRO A 224 -3.40 4.49 9.31
CA PRO A 224 -3.01 5.63 8.51
C PRO A 224 -3.10 5.28 7.04
N GLY A 225 -3.98 5.91 6.28
CA GLY A 225 -4.15 5.65 4.85
C GLY A 225 -2.84 5.79 4.06
N HIS A 226 -2.74 5.07 2.94
CA HIS A 226 -1.58 5.12 2.03
C HIS A 226 -0.25 4.68 2.67
N GLY A 227 0.88 5.14 2.11
CA GLY A 227 2.23 4.87 2.62
C GLY A 227 3.18 4.30 1.56
N GLY A 228 4.48 4.52 1.73
CA GLY A 228 5.52 4.03 0.82
C GLY A 228 5.30 4.51 -0.62
N GLU A 229 5.14 3.56 -1.54
CA GLU A 229 4.89 3.81 -2.98
C GLU A 229 3.56 4.53 -3.25
N ASP A 230 2.59 4.39 -2.36
CA ASP A 230 1.30 5.08 -2.48
C ASP A 230 1.33 6.39 -1.70
N PRO A 231 1.44 7.55 -2.36
CA PRO A 231 1.48 8.85 -1.70
C PRO A 231 0.12 9.28 -1.16
N GLY A 232 -0.98 8.68 -1.63
CA GLY A 232 -2.32 9.22 -1.50
C GLY A 232 -2.51 10.49 -2.36
N ALA A 233 -3.39 11.35 -1.94
CA ALA A 233 -3.57 12.65 -2.56
C ALA A 233 -2.38 13.59 -2.26
N ILE A 234 -2.10 14.48 -3.21
CA ILE A 234 -1.05 15.49 -3.08
C ILE A 234 -1.69 16.87 -3.08
N GLY A 235 -1.47 17.61 -2.01
CA GLY A 235 -1.92 18.99 -1.88
C GLY A 235 -1.19 19.92 -2.84
N ARG A 236 -1.73 21.13 -3.03
CA ARG A 236 -1.15 22.11 -3.95
C ARG A 236 0.24 22.61 -3.53
N ARG A 237 0.58 22.51 -2.25
CA ARG A 237 1.89 22.87 -1.69
C ARG A 237 2.86 21.69 -1.68
N GLY A 238 2.46 20.53 -2.24
CA GLY A 238 3.25 19.31 -2.26
C GLY A 238 3.11 18.47 -1.00
N THR A 239 2.13 18.73 -0.14
CA THR A 239 1.84 17.92 1.04
C THR A 239 1.30 16.56 0.63
N TYR A 240 1.91 15.48 1.10
CA TYR A 240 1.43 14.12 0.85
C TYR A 240 0.42 13.69 1.91
N GLU A 241 -0.69 13.12 1.47
CA GLU A 241 -1.72 12.56 2.35
C GLU A 241 -1.14 11.52 3.31
N LYS A 242 -0.33 10.58 2.82
CA LYS A 242 0.32 9.55 3.64
C LYS A 242 1.09 10.08 4.86
N THR A 243 1.65 11.30 4.75
CA THR A 243 2.39 11.94 5.84
C THR A 243 1.44 12.52 6.88
N VAL A 244 0.37 13.18 6.44
CA VAL A 244 -0.66 13.77 7.29
C VAL A 244 -1.39 12.68 8.09
N THR A 245 -1.84 11.64 7.40
CA THR A 245 -2.58 10.52 8.02
C THR A 245 -1.76 9.80 9.08
N LEU A 246 -0.46 9.57 8.81
CA LEU A 246 0.46 8.97 9.78
C LEU A 246 0.67 9.87 11.00
N SER A 247 0.81 11.19 10.79
CA SER A 247 0.99 12.14 11.89
C SER A 247 -0.23 12.18 12.82
N ILE A 248 -1.44 12.29 12.25
CA ILE A 248 -2.70 12.28 13.02
C ILE A 248 -2.87 10.96 13.77
N ALA A 249 -2.64 9.82 13.09
CA ALA A 249 -2.79 8.51 13.71
C ALA A 249 -1.80 8.27 14.87
N LYS A 250 -0.56 8.74 14.77
CA LYS A 250 0.42 8.68 15.88
C LYS A 250 -0.01 9.50 17.08
N ARG A 251 -0.54 10.72 16.88
CA ARG A 251 -1.08 11.58 17.94
C ARG A 251 -2.28 10.90 18.61
N LEU A 252 -3.19 10.36 17.80
CA LEU A 252 -4.36 9.63 18.30
C LEU A 252 -3.95 8.38 19.08
N LYS A 253 -2.95 7.60 18.59
CA LYS A 253 -2.40 6.46 19.35
C LYS A 253 -1.90 6.89 20.71
N ALA A 254 -1.06 7.91 20.79
CA ALA A 254 -0.52 8.40 22.07
C ALA A 254 -1.64 8.81 23.05
N LYS A 255 -2.70 9.46 22.53
CA LYS A 255 -3.85 9.87 23.34
C LYS A 255 -4.72 8.70 23.81
N ILE A 256 -4.89 7.67 22.98
CA ILE A 256 -5.62 6.43 23.35
C ILE A 256 -4.83 5.65 24.39
N ASP A 257 -3.51 5.47 24.19
CA ASP A 257 -2.66 4.71 25.13
C ASP A 257 -2.55 5.39 26.50
N ALA A 258 -2.79 6.70 26.56
CA ALA A 258 -2.91 7.43 27.82
C ALA A 258 -4.26 7.20 28.55
N GLN A 259 -5.25 6.55 27.91
CA GLN A 259 -6.54 6.25 28.57
C GLN A 259 -6.45 4.93 29.35
N PRO A 260 -7.04 4.86 30.55
CA PRO A 260 -7.14 3.59 31.27
C PRO A 260 -7.97 2.58 30.44
N ASN A 261 -7.52 1.33 30.41
CA ASN A 261 -8.18 0.22 29.73
C ASN A 261 -8.34 0.35 28.20
N MET A 262 -7.55 1.21 27.55
CA MET A 262 -7.50 1.35 26.10
C MET A 262 -6.07 1.21 25.60
N ARG A 263 -5.90 0.65 24.42
CA ARG A 263 -4.64 0.64 23.66
C ARG A 263 -4.90 0.81 22.19
N ALA A 264 -3.95 1.43 21.49
CA ALA A 264 -4.01 1.55 20.03
C ALA A 264 -2.87 0.81 19.36
N VAL A 265 -3.17 0.20 18.22
CA VAL A 265 -2.21 -0.47 17.32
C VAL A 265 -2.28 0.19 15.96
N LEU A 266 -1.14 0.57 15.40
CA LEU A 266 -1.05 1.12 14.06
C LEU A 266 -0.92 0.00 13.02
N THR A 267 -1.56 0.15 11.86
CA THR A 267 -1.30 -0.75 10.71
C THR A 267 0.08 -0.47 10.11
N ARG A 268 0.55 0.76 10.16
CA ARG A 268 1.91 1.21 9.86
C ARG A 268 2.35 2.31 10.82
N ASP A 269 3.58 2.27 11.25
CA ASP A 269 4.21 3.24 12.17
C ASP A 269 5.24 4.15 11.48
N SER A 270 5.52 3.88 10.21
CA SER A 270 6.46 4.64 9.37
C SER A 270 5.95 4.72 7.92
N ASP A 271 6.77 5.29 7.03
CA ASP A 271 6.39 5.47 5.63
C ASP A 271 6.68 4.21 4.81
N PHE A 272 5.79 3.23 4.86
CA PHE A 272 5.79 2.04 4.01
C PHE A 272 4.37 1.68 3.60
N PHE A 273 4.22 0.95 2.50
CA PHE A 273 2.92 0.54 1.98
C PHE A 273 2.41 -0.72 2.70
N VAL A 274 1.14 -0.72 3.07
CA VAL A 274 0.43 -1.89 3.59
C VAL A 274 -0.76 -2.17 2.68
N PRO A 275 -0.83 -3.34 2.03
CA PRO A 275 -1.97 -3.73 1.21
C PRO A 275 -3.28 -3.70 2.00
N LEU A 276 -4.40 -3.30 1.33
CA LEU A 276 -5.70 -3.12 1.99
C LEU A 276 -6.14 -4.37 2.77
N GLY A 277 -5.98 -5.56 2.17
CA GLY A 277 -6.29 -6.81 2.84
C GLY A 277 -5.45 -7.07 4.10
N GLN A 278 -4.18 -6.69 4.09
CA GLN A 278 -3.30 -6.86 5.25
C GLN A 278 -3.64 -5.91 6.40
N ARG A 279 -4.18 -4.70 6.11
CA ARG A 279 -4.66 -3.77 7.14
C ARG A 279 -5.78 -4.40 7.96
N VAL A 280 -6.76 -5.01 7.27
CA VAL A 280 -7.85 -5.77 7.90
C VAL A 280 -7.31 -6.97 8.68
N GLN A 281 -6.39 -7.73 8.11
CA GLN A 281 -5.79 -8.89 8.78
C GLN A 281 -5.03 -8.50 10.06
N LYS A 282 -4.28 -7.38 10.04
CA LYS A 282 -3.62 -6.86 11.26
C LYS A 282 -4.63 -6.58 12.36
N ALA A 283 -5.75 -5.95 12.04
CA ALA A 283 -6.82 -5.68 13.00
C ALA A 283 -7.40 -6.98 13.60
N ARG A 284 -7.61 -8.00 12.77
CA ARG A 284 -8.14 -9.30 13.22
C ARG A 284 -7.14 -10.08 14.07
N ARG A 285 -5.84 -10.07 13.71
CA ARG A 285 -4.78 -10.75 14.49
C ARG A 285 -4.68 -10.23 15.93
N VAL A 286 -4.86 -8.93 16.12
CA VAL A 286 -4.82 -8.33 17.46
C VAL A 286 -6.18 -8.35 18.18
N ASN A 287 -7.19 -9.01 17.59
CA ASN A 287 -8.55 -9.04 18.09
C ASN A 287 -9.09 -7.64 18.42
N ALA A 288 -8.95 -6.71 17.46
CA ALA A 288 -9.41 -5.34 17.62
C ALA A 288 -10.90 -5.25 17.97
N ASP A 289 -11.25 -4.26 18.79
CA ASP A 289 -12.63 -3.92 19.13
C ASP A 289 -13.20 -2.82 18.23
N LEU A 290 -12.28 -2.11 17.52
CA LEU A 290 -12.60 -1.03 16.60
C LEU A 290 -11.45 -0.86 15.61
N PHE A 291 -11.80 -0.60 14.34
CA PHE A 291 -10.87 -0.24 13.29
C PHE A 291 -11.20 1.16 12.75
N ILE A 292 -10.21 2.03 12.69
CA ILE A 292 -10.35 3.40 12.19
C ILE A 292 -9.29 3.67 11.14
N SER A 293 -9.72 3.86 9.88
CA SER A 293 -8.86 4.34 8.80
C SER A 293 -8.91 5.88 8.76
N VAL A 294 -7.74 6.51 8.69
CA VAL A 294 -7.59 7.96 8.70
C VAL A 294 -7.07 8.42 7.35
N HIS A 295 -7.81 9.30 6.72
CA HIS A 295 -7.57 9.85 5.39
C HIS A 295 -7.65 11.37 5.34
N ALA A 296 -7.18 11.98 4.25
CA ALA A 296 -7.24 13.41 3.97
C ALA A 296 -7.24 13.65 2.45
N ASP A 297 -8.21 13.10 1.77
CA ASP A 297 -8.25 12.92 0.32
C ASP A 297 -8.35 14.22 -0.48
N ALA A 298 -8.06 14.12 -1.77
CA ALA A 298 -8.43 15.15 -2.73
C ALA A 298 -9.84 14.91 -3.24
N PHE A 299 -10.64 15.95 -3.33
CA PHE A 299 -11.96 15.88 -3.92
C PHE A 299 -11.97 16.47 -5.33
N ILE A 300 -12.94 16.05 -6.17
CA ILE A 300 -13.09 16.52 -7.58
C ILE A 300 -13.19 18.04 -7.64
N LYS A 301 -13.89 18.64 -6.67
CA LYS A 301 -14.00 20.11 -6.56
C LYS A 301 -12.98 20.63 -5.56
N PRO A 302 -12.03 21.48 -5.97
CA PRO A 302 -11.01 22.04 -5.07
C PRO A 302 -11.58 22.93 -3.95
N THR A 303 -12.86 23.28 -4.02
CA THR A 303 -13.59 24.03 -2.99
C THR A 303 -14.23 23.14 -1.93
N ALA A 304 -14.15 21.82 -2.08
CA ALA A 304 -14.64 20.89 -1.07
C ALA A 304 -13.87 21.11 0.24
N ARG A 305 -14.60 21.08 1.35
CA ARG A 305 -14.04 21.30 2.69
C ARG A 305 -14.78 20.50 3.72
N GLY A 306 -14.17 20.34 4.85
CA GLY A 306 -14.76 19.73 6.02
C GLY A 306 -14.48 18.26 6.16
N SER A 307 -14.82 17.74 7.32
CA SER A 307 -14.61 16.32 7.66
C SER A 307 -15.81 15.47 7.28
N SER A 308 -15.56 14.19 6.96
CA SER A 308 -16.59 13.17 6.70
C SER A 308 -16.24 11.88 7.42
N VAL A 309 -17.24 11.06 7.68
CA VAL A 309 -17.05 9.70 8.20
C VAL A 309 -17.83 8.72 7.35
N PHE A 310 -17.18 7.61 7.02
CA PHE A 310 -17.73 6.55 6.17
C PHE A 310 -17.75 5.22 6.92
N ALA A 311 -18.78 4.43 6.61
CA ALA A 311 -18.91 3.03 7.01
C ALA A 311 -19.06 2.14 5.78
N LEU A 312 -18.87 0.83 5.95
CA LEU A 312 -19.07 -0.12 4.88
C LEU A 312 -20.54 -0.18 4.45
N SER A 313 -20.77 -0.35 3.15
CA SER A 313 -22.04 -0.78 2.58
C SER A 313 -21.84 -1.91 1.60
N GLU A 314 -22.67 -2.93 1.70
CA GLU A 314 -22.77 -4.02 0.72
C GLU A 314 -23.81 -3.74 -0.36
N GLY A 315 -24.84 -2.96 -0.03
CA GLY A 315 -25.97 -2.65 -0.91
C GLY A 315 -25.76 -1.48 -1.88
N GLY A 316 -24.54 -0.91 -1.92
CA GLY A 316 -24.21 0.24 -2.76
C GLY A 316 -23.78 1.47 -1.93
N ALA A 317 -23.47 2.57 -2.60
CA ALA A 317 -23.02 3.80 -1.94
C ALA A 317 -24.18 4.73 -1.62
N SER A 318 -24.12 5.41 -0.48
CA SER A 318 -25.11 6.41 -0.04
C SER A 318 -25.17 7.64 -0.94
N SER A 319 -24.05 7.95 -1.63
CA SER A 319 -23.95 9.06 -2.57
C SER A 319 -22.99 8.74 -3.73
N THR A 320 -23.08 9.53 -4.81
CA THR A 320 -22.11 9.45 -5.93
C THR A 320 -20.70 9.79 -5.46
N ALA A 321 -20.59 10.74 -4.53
CA ALA A 321 -19.31 11.16 -3.95
C ALA A 321 -18.68 10.01 -3.14
N ALA A 322 -19.46 9.35 -2.27
CA ALA A 322 -19.00 8.19 -1.48
C ALA A 322 -18.58 7.02 -2.39
N ARG A 323 -19.30 6.79 -3.49
CA ARG A 323 -18.93 5.76 -4.48
C ARG A 323 -17.59 6.07 -5.13
N TRP A 324 -17.42 7.29 -5.59
CA TRP A 324 -16.18 7.74 -6.23
C TRP A 324 -14.99 7.63 -5.27
N LEU A 325 -15.15 8.08 -4.03
CA LEU A 325 -14.13 8.00 -3.01
C LEU A 325 -13.72 6.53 -2.73
N ALA A 326 -14.71 5.66 -2.52
CA ALA A 326 -14.42 4.24 -2.32
C ALA A 326 -13.72 3.58 -3.51
N GLN A 327 -14.04 3.96 -4.74
CA GLN A 327 -13.35 3.48 -5.93
C GLN A 327 -11.88 3.94 -5.97
N LYS A 328 -11.63 5.20 -5.60
CA LYS A 328 -10.28 5.76 -5.52
C LYS A 328 -9.45 5.04 -4.45
N GLU A 329 -9.98 4.91 -3.23
CA GLU A 329 -9.30 4.25 -2.14
C GLU A 329 -9.04 2.76 -2.40
N ASN A 330 -9.97 2.07 -3.04
CA ASN A 330 -9.79 0.68 -3.43
C ASN A 330 -8.71 0.49 -4.51
N ALA A 331 -8.32 1.55 -5.22
CA ALA A 331 -7.24 1.51 -6.20
C ALA A 331 -5.83 1.65 -5.57
N ALA A 332 -5.72 1.90 -4.26
CA ALA A 332 -4.46 2.02 -3.54
C ALA A 332 -3.52 0.81 -3.75
N ASP A 333 -4.09 -0.40 -3.78
CA ASP A 333 -3.32 -1.63 -4.02
C ASP A 333 -2.68 -1.69 -5.43
N LEU A 334 -3.26 -1.00 -6.41
CA LEU A 334 -2.67 -0.90 -7.76
C LEU A 334 -1.48 0.08 -7.78
N ILE A 335 -1.58 1.17 -7.03
CA ILE A 335 -0.53 2.21 -6.92
C ILE A 335 0.62 1.68 -6.07
N GLY A 336 0.33 1.19 -4.88
CA GLY A 336 1.29 0.62 -3.94
C GLY A 336 1.93 -0.67 -4.45
N GLY A 337 1.26 -1.37 -5.37
CA GLY A 337 1.73 -2.60 -5.99
C GLY A 337 1.56 -3.82 -5.09
N VAL A 338 0.59 -4.64 -5.43
CA VAL A 338 0.35 -5.93 -4.76
C VAL A 338 0.64 -7.06 -5.75
N ASN A 339 1.30 -8.11 -5.29
CA ASN A 339 1.52 -9.31 -6.10
C ASN A 339 0.21 -10.07 -6.29
N ILE A 340 -0.45 -9.86 -7.43
CA ILE A 340 -1.74 -10.50 -7.77
C ILE A 340 -1.60 -12.03 -7.94
N GLY A 341 -0.36 -12.52 -8.13
CA GLY A 341 -0.07 -13.96 -8.28
C GLY A 341 -0.20 -14.76 -6.98
N VAL A 342 -0.15 -14.10 -5.83
CA VAL A 342 -0.35 -14.74 -4.53
C VAL A 342 -1.84 -14.68 -4.20
N LYS A 343 -2.55 -15.77 -4.45
CA LYS A 343 -3.92 -15.94 -3.95
C LYS A 343 -3.86 -16.07 -2.44
N ASP A 344 -4.18 -14.99 -1.71
CA ASP A 344 -4.39 -15.08 -0.27
C ASP A 344 -5.72 -15.83 -0.01
N PRO A 345 -5.68 -17.05 0.53
CA PRO A 345 -6.89 -17.83 0.78
C PRO A 345 -7.81 -17.18 1.83
N TYR A 346 -7.32 -16.20 2.59
CA TYR A 346 -8.12 -15.45 3.57
C TYR A 346 -9.03 -14.40 2.91
N LEU A 347 -8.64 -13.79 1.81
CA LEU A 347 -9.48 -12.86 1.04
C LEU A 347 -10.77 -13.52 0.51
N ALA A 348 -10.69 -14.79 0.13
CA ALA A 348 -11.84 -15.54 -0.38
C ALA A 348 -12.82 -15.98 0.72
N ARG A 349 -12.37 -16.15 1.97
CA ARG A 349 -13.20 -16.56 3.11
C ARG A 349 -13.97 -15.41 3.77
N THR A 350 -13.55 -14.18 3.58
CA THR A 350 -14.13 -12.99 4.22
C THR A 350 -15.50 -12.62 3.62
N LEU A 351 -15.94 -13.24 2.54
CA LEU A 351 -17.16 -12.89 1.79
C LEU A 351 -18.44 -13.60 2.23
N LEU A 352 -18.45 -14.38 3.31
CA LEU A 352 -19.56 -15.31 3.57
C LEU A 352 -20.16 -15.27 4.98
N ASP A 353 -20.03 -14.19 5.78
CA ASP A 353 -20.55 -14.21 7.14
C ASP A 353 -21.73 -13.25 7.35
N LEU A 354 -22.87 -13.84 7.81
CA LEU A 354 -24.10 -13.15 8.19
C LEU A 354 -23.94 -12.19 9.40
N SER A 355 -22.78 -12.17 10.07
CA SER A 355 -22.46 -11.24 11.16
C SER A 355 -22.22 -9.80 10.68
N GLN A 356 -22.02 -9.58 9.38
CA GLN A 356 -21.61 -8.31 8.79
C GLN A 356 -22.64 -7.19 8.99
N THR A 357 -23.93 -7.51 8.97
CA THR A 357 -25.00 -6.51 9.19
C THR A 357 -24.94 -5.90 10.60
N ALA A 358 -24.69 -6.70 11.63
CA ALA A 358 -24.55 -6.20 13.01
C ALA A 358 -23.31 -5.31 13.15
N THR A 359 -22.20 -5.73 12.55
CA THR A 359 -20.94 -4.99 12.54
C THR A 359 -21.07 -3.65 11.79
N ILE A 360 -21.79 -3.61 10.66
CA ILE A 360 -22.07 -2.37 9.94
C ILE A 360 -22.91 -1.41 10.81
N ASN A 361 -23.92 -1.92 11.51
CA ASN A 361 -24.75 -1.10 12.41
C ASN A 361 -23.90 -0.51 13.55
N ASP A 362 -22.96 -1.26 14.12
CA ASP A 362 -22.04 -0.76 15.13
C ASP A 362 -21.04 0.25 14.53
N SER A 363 -20.60 0.04 13.30
CA SER A 363 -19.80 1.02 12.54
C SER A 363 -20.54 2.35 12.36
N LEU A 364 -21.83 2.31 12.05
CA LEU A 364 -22.65 3.53 11.94
C LEU A 364 -22.81 4.26 13.30
N LYS A 365 -22.92 3.52 14.41
CA LYS A 365 -23.00 4.13 15.76
C LYS A 365 -21.69 4.82 16.15
N VAL A 366 -20.54 4.15 15.95
CA VAL A 366 -19.25 4.77 16.22
C VAL A 366 -18.98 5.93 15.27
N GLY A 367 -19.28 5.79 13.99
CA GLY A 367 -19.16 6.85 12.99
C GLY A 367 -19.95 8.09 13.36
N LYS A 368 -21.21 7.94 13.79
CA LYS A 368 -22.04 9.05 14.27
C LYS A 368 -21.46 9.73 15.50
N SER A 369 -20.88 8.96 16.43
CA SER A 369 -20.26 9.51 17.63
C SER A 369 -19.02 10.34 17.30
N VAL A 370 -18.18 9.85 16.38
CA VAL A 370 -16.97 10.54 15.90
C VAL A 370 -17.34 11.77 15.08
N LEU A 371 -18.26 11.64 14.11
CA LEU A 371 -18.71 12.75 13.26
C LEU A 371 -19.24 13.93 14.09
N GLY A 372 -20.02 13.63 15.14
CA GLY A 372 -20.54 14.65 16.05
C GLY A 372 -19.44 15.44 16.77
N GLU A 373 -18.32 14.81 17.14
CA GLU A 373 -17.18 15.50 17.78
C GLU A 373 -16.33 16.27 16.76
N LEU A 374 -16.20 15.75 15.52
CA LEU A 374 -15.51 16.46 14.43
C LEU A 374 -16.22 17.77 14.04
N GLY A 375 -17.55 17.80 14.11
CA GLY A 375 -18.34 19.01 13.88
C GLY A 375 -18.07 20.15 14.86
N GLY A 376 -17.45 19.88 16.00
CA GLY A 376 -17.02 20.88 16.97
C GLY A 376 -15.70 21.57 16.63
N ILE A 377 -14.90 21.01 15.73
CA ILE A 377 -13.56 21.52 15.37
C ILE A 377 -13.43 21.91 13.89
N ASN A 378 -14.23 21.31 13.04
CA ASN A 378 -14.24 21.59 11.61
C ASN A 378 -15.66 21.59 11.06
N THR A 379 -15.86 22.27 9.91
CA THR A 379 -17.08 22.10 9.13
C THR A 379 -17.24 20.65 8.73
N LEU A 380 -18.44 20.10 8.80
CA LEU A 380 -18.71 18.78 8.27
C LEU A 380 -19.02 18.87 6.76
N HIS A 381 -18.37 18.05 5.95
CA HIS A 381 -18.71 17.94 4.52
C HIS A 381 -20.09 17.33 4.35
N LYS A 382 -20.44 16.36 5.20
CA LYS A 382 -21.77 15.76 5.34
C LYS A 382 -22.15 15.67 6.81
N ALA A 383 -23.40 15.99 7.11
CA ALA A 383 -23.91 15.94 8.49
C ALA A 383 -24.20 14.50 8.97
N GLU A 384 -24.13 13.53 8.08
CA GLU A 384 -24.43 12.13 8.35
C GLU A 384 -23.25 11.24 7.94
N VAL A 385 -23.17 10.05 8.57
CA VAL A 385 -22.21 9.02 8.17
C VAL A 385 -22.61 8.48 6.81
N GLU A 386 -21.71 8.60 5.83
CA GLU A 386 -21.92 8.05 4.49
C GLU A 386 -21.50 6.58 4.44
N GLN A 387 -21.94 5.86 3.41
CA GLN A 387 -21.64 4.46 3.23
C GLN A 387 -21.22 4.17 1.81
N ALA A 388 -20.19 3.30 1.64
CA ALA A 388 -19.79 2.77 0.35
C ALA A 388 -18.96 1.47 0.50
N GLY A 389 -18.61 0.85 -0.61
CA GLY A 389 -17.88 -0.42 -0.65
C GLY A 389 -16.36 -0.28 -0.45
N PHE A 390 -15.92 0.34 0.64
CA PHE A 390 -14.51 0.48 0.98
C PHE A 390 -13.89 -0.88 1.32
N ALA A 391 -12.84 -1.27 0.58
CA ALA A 391 -12.17 -2.56 0.78
C ALA A 391 -11.52 -2.67 2.16
N VAL A 392 -10.93 -1.57 2.65
CA VAL A 392 -10.27 -1.52 3.96
C VAL A 392 -11.24 -1.68 5.14
N LEU A 393 -12.54 -1.45 4.95
CA LEU A 393 -13.57 -1.61 6.00
C LEU A 393 -14.23 -3.00 6.00
N LYS A 394 -13.76 -3.93 5.18
CA LYS A 394 -14.36 -5.28 5.06
C LYS A 394 -13.88 -6.24 6.15
N ALA A 395 -13.89 -5.82 7.41
CA ALA A 395 -13.73 -6.70 8.55
C ALA A 395 -15.11 -7.19 9.01
N PRO A 396 -15.48 -8.48 8.89
CA PRO A 396 -16.84 -8.93 9.16
C PRO A 396 -17.19 -8.91 10.66
N ASP A 397 -16.18 -8.89 11.51
CA ASP A 397 -16.27 -9.06 12.96
C ASP A 397 -15.78 -7.83 13.76
N ILE A 398 -15.37 -6.76 13.09
CA ILE A 398 -14.82 -5.55 13.74
C ILE A 398 -15.56 -4.32 13.22
N PRO A 399 -16.25 -3.54 14.09
CA PRO A 399 -16.78 -2.23 13.71
C PRO A 399 -15.67 -1.37 13.09
N SER A 400 -15.91 -0.84 11.89
CA SER A 400 -14.88 -0.20 11.07
C SER A 400 -15.41 1.09 10.46
N ILE A 401 -14.64 2.18 10.57
CA ILE A 401 -14.95 3.47 9.95
C ILE A 401 -13.74 4.02 9.21
N LEU A 402 -13.99 4.83 8.19
CA LEU A 402 -13.00 5.66 7.53
C LEU A 402 -13.33 7.14 7.81
N ILE A 403 -12.34 7.91 8.20
CA ILE A 403 -12.46 9.32 8.52
C ILE A 403 -11.68 10.13 7.50
N GLU A 404 -12.39 10.95 6.74
CA GLU A 404 -11.78 12.07 6.00
C GLU A 404 -11.63 13.24 6.97
N THR A 405 -10.41 13.53 7.33
CA THR A 405 -10.11 14.59 8.32
C THR A 405 -10.35 15.99 7.73
N ALA A 406 -10.02 16.17 6.46
CA ALA A 406 -10.26 17.34 5.63
C ALA A 406 -9.89 16.99 4.18
N PHE A 407 -10.11 17.89 3.21
CA PHE A 407 -9.73 17.64 1.82
C PHE A 407 -8.43 18.37 1.47
N ILE A 408 -7.34 17.60 1.27
CA ILE A 408 -5.99 18.16 0.99
C ILE A 408 -5.92 18.95 -0.34
N SER A 409 -6.87 18.73 -1.26
CA SER A 409 -7.00 19.50 -2.49
C SER A 409 -7.44 20.97 -2.28
N ASN A 410 -7.99 21.27 -1.10
CA ASN A 410 -8.36 22.63 -0.71
C ASN A 410 -7.17 23.30 0.00
N PRO A 411 -6.63 24.45 -0.50
CA PRO A 411 -5.44 25.07 0.08
C PRO A 411 -5.59 25.56 1.53
N GLU A 412 -6.81 25.92 1.95
CA GLU A 412 -7.08 26.32 3.35
C GLU A 412 -7.06 25.10 4.26
N GLU A 413 -7.61 23.99 3.80
CA GLU A 413 -7.61 22.70 4.54
C GLU A 413 -6.22 22.06 4.55
N GLU A 414 -5.47 22.13 3.43
CA GLU A 414 -4.08 21.69 3.37
C GLU A 414 -3.22 22.41 4.42
N ALA A 415 -3.43 23.72 4.60
CA ALA A 415 -2.73 24.50 5.62
C ALA A 415 -3.06 24.03 7.04
N LYS A 416 -4.33 23.71 7.32
CA LYS A 416 -4.75 23.14 8.61
C LYS A 416 -4.18 21.74 8.82
N LEU A 417 -4.23 20.89 7.80
CA LEU A 417 -3.73 19.50 7.87
C LEU A 417 -2.23 19.42 8.17
N THR A 418 -1.46 20.46 7.85
CA THR A 418 -0.03 20.56 8.19
C THR A 418 0.22 21.25 9.54
N ASP A 419 -0.81 21.82 10.15
CA ASP A 419 -0.71 22.49 11.44
C ASP A 419 -0.76 21.48 12.61
N ASN A 420 0.21 21.57 13.52
CA ASN A 420 0.33 20.64 14.63
C ASN A 420 -0.84 20.73 15.61
N GLU A 421 -1.32 21.95 15.90
CA GLU A 421 -2.43 22.17 16.82
C GLU A 421 -3.73 21.60 16.26
N TYR A 422 -3.99 21.82 14.98
CA TYR A 422 -5.15 21.24 14.31
C TYR A 422 -5.11 19.71 14.31
N GLN A 423 -3.95 19.09 14.03
CA GLN A 423 -3.79 17.64 14.12
C GLN A 423 -4.05 17.09 15.52
N ASP A 424 -3.64 17.82 16.57
CA ASP A 424 -3.92 17.46 17.96
C ASP A 424 -5.41 17.58 18.30
N GLN A 425 -6.07 18.66 17.86
CA GLN A 425 -7.51 18.85 18.01
C GLN A 425 -8.30 17.76 17.30
N MET A 426 -7.86 17.36 16.09
CA MET A 426 -8.44 16.26 15.33
C MET A 426 -8.35 14.93 16.09
N ALA A 427 -7.16 14.61 16.61
CA ALA A 427 -6.94 13.42 17.40
C ALA A 427 -7.80 13.41 18.69
N ASP A 428 -7.93 14.56 19.36
CA ASP A 428 -8.79 14.70 20.54
C ASP A 428 -10.27 14.51 20.23
N ALA A 429 -10.76 15.06 19.11
CA ALA A 429 -12.13 14.89 18.68
C ALA A 429 -12.46 13.43 18.36
N ILE A 430 -11.56 12.76 17.64
CA ILE A 430 -11.72 11.32 17.34
C ILE A 430 -11.74 10.50 18.64
N LEU A 431 -10.82 10.77 19.58
CA LEU A 431 -10.80 10.08 20.89
C LEU A 431 -12.08 10.31 21.67
N ARG A 432 -12.60 11.55 21.73
CA ARG A 432 -13.88 11.83 22.40
C ARG A 432 -15.03 11.03 21.79
N GLY A 433 -15.07 10.94 20.45
CA GLY A 433 -16.06 10.13 19.73
C GLY A 433 -15.97 8.63 20.08
N ILE A 434 -14.75 8.08 20.13
CA ILE A 434 -14.46 6.70 20.55
C ILE A 434 -14.96 6.45 21.97
N ARG A 435 -14.58 7.30 22.91
CA ARG A 435 -14.99 7.19 24.33
C ARG A 435 -16.50 7.26 24.48
N ARG A 436 -17.17 8.17 23.75
CA ARG A 436 -18.63 8.31 23.75
C ARG A 436 -19.34 7.04 23.23
N TYR A 437 -18.75 6.41 22.21
CA TYR A 437 -19.26 5.15 21.69
C TYR A 437 -19.14 4.03 22.71
N PHE A 438 -17.95 3.78 23.28
CA PHE A 438 -17.72 2.70 24.23
C PHE A 438 -18.43 2.91 25.58
N ALA A 439 -18.69 4.15 25.98
CA ALA A 439 -19.50 4.43 27.16
C ALA A 439 -20.96 3.91 27.02
N LYS A 440 -21.47 3.85 25.79
CA LYS A 440 -22.83 3.34 25.49
C LYS A 440 -22.84 1.89 24.99
N ASN A 441 -21.72 1.42 24.47
CA ASN A 441 -21.55 0.11 23.87
C ASN A 441 -20.27 -0.55 24.43
N PRO A 442 -20.26 -0.94 25.73
CA PRO A 442 -19.09 -1.55 26.31
C PRO A 442 -18.79 -2.87 25.57
N PRO A 443 -17.49 -3.15 25.28
CA PRO A 443 -17.11 -4.37 24.58
C PRO A 443 -17.51 -5.57 25.42
N LEU A 444 -18.28 -6.48 24.81
CA LEU A 444 -18.66 -7.74 25.46
C LEU A 444 -17.39 -8.55 25.74
N ALA A 445 -17.31 -9.19 26.91
CA ALA A 445 -16.28 -10.17 27.19
C ALA A 445 -16.31 -11.21 26.07
N LYS A 446 -15.29 -11.25 25.20
CA LYS A 446 -15.18 -12.29 24.16
C LYS A 446 -15.06 -13.61 24.91
N SER A 447 -16.15 -14.38 24.98
CA SER A 447 -16.13 -15.75 25.50
C SER A 447 -15.05 -16.49 24.72
N LYS A 448 -14.17 -17.17 25.43
CA LYS A 448 -13.26 -18.16 24.82
C LYS A 448 -14.19 -19.18 24.16
N ILE A 449 -14.38 -19.06 22.85
CA ILE A 449 -14.97 -20.14 22.07
C ILE A 449 -14.02 -21.30 22.27
N ALA A 450 -14.53 -22.33 22.95
CA ALA A 450 -13.81 -23.58 23.17
C ALA A 450 -13.26 -24.01 21.80
N ARG A 451 -11.95 -24.26 21.75
CA ARG A 451 -11.36 -25.06 20.70
C ARG A 451 -12.12 -26.38 20.73
N LEU A 452 -12.92 -26.61 19.74
CA LEU A 452 -13.34 -27.95 19.41
C LEU A 452 -12.11 -28.58 18.74
N ASP A 453 -11.57 -29.58 19.42
CA ASP A 453 -10.48 -30.46 19.00
C ASP A 453 -10.79 -31.12 17.65
#